data_cd34ad523c1e98ed8e267b628ddef1c1
#
_entry.id   cd34ad523c1e98ed8e267b628ddef1c1
#
_cell.length_a   1.000
_cell.length_b   1.000
_cell.length_c   1.000
_cell.angle_alpha   90.00
_cell.angle_beta   90.00
_cell.angle_gamma   90.00
#
_symmetry.space_group_name_H-M   'P 1'
#
loop_
_entity.id
_entity.type
_entity.pdbx_description
1 polymer ?
#
loop_
_entity_poly.entity_id
_entity_poly.type
_entity_poly.pdbx_seq_one_letter_code
_entity_poly.pdbx_strand_id
1 'polypeptide(L)'
;MSEEHHYDLVVVGGGPAGSSAADAAAKNGIKVALLEKENSIAETVRTSGVTWIQNIKEFGIPDDCFNPIKNFSFCSPNNEVTISDSVPRAAVLDVRKTYRWLAQQAKHSGADIFVKINANNVIKNERGDIAGVSGIGPNGKITFHSKVVIDASGFPSTVCKAMGFVTQWKRFGAGAEYEVKAENAESDTWWLMVGQQYSPAGYAWIFPLGNNRVRIGVGIGKPESNVDPTQRLKELMDSKIGPIKRLGKISPIEFHYGLIPNDGLSRKTVFNNLILVGDSAGQANPLVLEGIRYAIKFGRVAGKVASDAIRSGNTNKDALRPYEENWRKEIESKINSAGKVQDRWIGLSDEEWDKELDIIKELKPEEFIDFIKAEFGLSNMIKLATHHPKLAVRQLFNLVKGKKSQ
;
A
#
# COMPACT_ATOMS: atom_id res chain seq x y z
N MET A 1 -21.12 22.30 24.03
CA MET A 1 -21.28 20.91 24.55
C MET A 1 -20.48 19.98 23.62
N SER A 2 -19.76 18.99 24.15
CA SER A 2 -19.12 17.99 23.34
C SER A 2 -20.17 17.02 22.76
N GLU A 3 -20.11 16.76 21.48
CA GLU A 3 -20.97 15.76 20.81
C GLU A 3 -20.45 14.37 21.17
N GLU A 4 -21.33 13.46 21.62
CA GLU A 4 -20.97 12.10 22.04
C GLU A 4 -21.77 11.06 21.27
N HIS A 5 -21.06 10.03 20.77
CA HIS A 5 -21.60 8.93 20.01
C HIS A 5 -21.21 7.58 20.62
N HIS A 6 -22.07 6.58 20.49
CA HIS A 6 -21.86 5.22 21.00
C HIS A 6 -22.01 4.19 19.87
N TYR A 7 -20.96 3.43 19.66
CA TYR A 7 -20.85 2.37 18.65
C TYR A 7 -20.27 1.09 19.26
N ASP A 8 -20.43 -0.04 18.59
CA ASP A 8 -19.73 -1.27 18.96
C ASP A 8 -18.28 -1.24 18.47
N LEU A 9 -18.08 -0.69 17.27
CA LEU A 9 -16.78 -0.58 16.61
C LEU A 9 -16.59 0.83 16.07
N VAL A 10 -15.42 1.40 16.33
CA VAL A 10 -14.96 2.65 15.68
C VAL A 10 -13.75 2.32 14.80
N VAL A 11 -13.79 2.75 13.55
CA VAL A 11 -12.71 2.62 12.57
C VAL A 11 -12.16 4.01 12.27
N VAL A 12 -10.88 4.25 12.49
CA VAL A 12 -10.22 5.54 12.24
C VAL A 12 -9.42 5.49 10.94
N GLY A 13 -9.88 6.26 9.95
CA GLY A 13 -9.31 6.36 8.61
C GLY A 13 -10.20 5.73 7.53
N GLY A 14 -10.67 6.55 6.59
CA GLY A 14 -11.56 6.18 5.48
C GLY A 14 -10.84 5.62 4.24
N GLY A 15 -9.57 5.23 4.36
CA GLY A 15 -8.81 4.57 3.30
C GLY A 15 -9.26 3.13 3.01
N PRO A 16 -8.56 2.39 2.14
CA PRO A 16 -8.97 1.04 1.71
C PRO A 16 -9.06 0.06 2.88
N ALA A 17 -8.17 0.15 3.87
CA ALA A 17 -8.20 -0.71 5.05
C ALA A 17 -9.42 -0.45 5.93
N GLY A 18 -9.68 0.83 6.25
CA GLY A 18 -10.78 1.19 7.14
C GLY A 18 -12.14 0.99 6.49
N SER A 19 -12.32 1.37 5.24
CA SER A 19 -13.57 1.13 4.51
C SER A 19 -13.89 -0.36 4.41
N SER A 20 -12.87 -1.20 4.15
CA SER A 20 -13.03 -2.66 4.08
C SER A 20 -13.32 -3.29 5.45
N ALA A 21 -12.73 -2.75 6.53
CA ALA A 21 -13.00 -3.20 7.90
C ALA A 21 -14.42 -2.84 8.32
N ALA A 22 -14.84 -1.61 8.03
CA ALA A 22 -16.19 -1.13 8.34
C ALA A 22 -17.26 -1.93 7.57
N ASP A 23 -17.05 -2.20 6.26
CA ASP A 23 -17.93 -3.04 5.45
C ASP A 23 -18.08 -4.45 6.04
N ALA A 24 -16.96 -5.09 6.35
CA ALA A 24 -16.96 -6.44 6.90
C ALA A 24 -17.65 -6.52 8.28
N ALA A 25 -17.44 -5.53 9.14
CA ALA A 25 -18.06 -5.51 10.45
C ALA A 25 -19.57 -5.20 10.38
N ALA A 26 -19.99 -4.24 9.55
CA ALA A 26 -21.39 -3.91 9.36
C ALA A 26 -22.19 -5.08 8.76
N LYS A 27 -21.63 -5.80 7.77
CA LYS A 27 -22.22 -7.04 7.24
C LYS A 27 -22.43 -8.12 8.31
N ASN A 28 -21.65 -8.09 9.37
CA ASN A 28 -21.80 -8.97 10.52
C ASN A 28 -22.72 -8.39 11.61
N GLY A 29 -23.52 -7.34 11.32
CA GLY A 29 -24.51 -6.77 12.22
C GLY A 29 -23.95 -5.95 13.38
N ILE A 30 -22.68 -5.51 13.29
CA ILE A 30 -22.05 -4.62 14.28
C ILE A 30 -22.37 -3.17 13.96
N LYS A 31 -22.70 -2.36 14.97
CA LYS A 31 -22.89 -0.92 14.84
C LYS A 31 -21.52 -0.25 14.68
N VAL A 32 -21.21 0.25 13.47
CA VAL A 32 -19.88 0.75 13.09
C VAL A 32 -19.91 2.24 12.79
N ALA A 33 -18.93 2.99 13.35
CA ALA A 33 -18.58 4.32 12.87
C ALA A 33 -17.24 4.28 12.13
N LEU A 34 -17.20 4.78 10.89
CA LEU A 34 -16.00 5.03 10.10
C LEU A 34 -15.70 6.52 10.11
N LEU A 35 -14.52 6.90 10.63
CA LEU A 35 -14.12 8.29 10.79
C LEU A 35 -13.05 8.66 9.77
N GLU A 36 -13.28 9.75 9.01
CA GLU A 36 -12.31 10.30 8.05
C GLU A 36 -12.03 11.78 8.39
N LYS A 37 -10.76 12.15 8.41
CA LYS A 37 -10.32 13.52 8.74
C LYS A 37 -10.54 14.53 7.63
N GLU A 38 -10.55 14.09 6.38
CA GLU A 38 -10.76 14.95 5.21
C GLU A 38 -12.24 15.25 4.99
N ASN A 39 -12.55 16.20 4.08
CA ASN A 39 -13.94 16.60 3.80
C ASN A 39 -14.73 15.51 3.07
N SER A 40 -14.02 14.60 2.42
CA SER A 40 -14.61 13.43 1.74
C SER A 40 -13.61 12.27 1.71
N ILE A 41 -14.12 11.06 1.50
CA ILE A 41 -13.27 9.89 1.28
C ILE A 41 -12.39 10.12 0.05
N ALA A 42 -11.08 9.86 0.20
CA ALA A 42 -10.07 10.02 -0.84
C ALA A 42 -10.07 11.45 -1.47
N GLU A 43 -10.26 12.47 -0.67
CA GLU A 43 -10.08 13.85 -1.12
C GLU A 43 -8.65 14.07 -1.61
N THR A 44 -7.67 13.64 -0.83
CA THR A 44 -6.26 13.62 -1.22
C THR A 44 -5.84 12.22 -1.64
N VAL A 45 -5.32 12.10 -2.86
CA VAL A 45 -4.69 10.86 -3.36
C VAL A 45 -3.25 10.80 -2.88
N ARG A 46 -2.83 9.65 -2.28
CA ARG A 46 -1.50 9.46 -1.69
C ARG A 46 -0.76 8.22 -2.21
N THR A 47 -1.23 7.65 -3.31
CA THR A 47 -0.69 6.42 -3.88
C THR A 47 -0.89 6.40 -5.38
N SER A 48 0.01 5.75 -6.10
CA SER A 48 -0.07 5.58 -7.55
C SER A 48 -1.16 4.60 -8.02
N GLY A 49 -1.67 3.75 -7.11
CA GLY A 49 -2.83 2.91 -7.37
C GLY A 49 -2.56 1.61 -8.12
N VAL A 50 -1.31 1.17 -8.25
CA VAL A 50 -1.04 -0.12 -8.90
C VAL A 50 -1.55 -1.28 -8.06
N THR A 51 -2.21 -2.24 -8.71
CA THR A 51 -2.66 -3.50 -8.13
C THR A 51 -2.74 -4.59 -9.21
N TRP A 52 -3.28 -5.76 -8.85
CA TRP A 52 -3.27 -6.95 -9.69
C TRP A 52 -4.68 -7.34 -10.12
N ILE A 53 -4.86 -7.78 -11.38
CA ILE A 53 -6.16 -8.20 -11.91
C ILE A 53 -6.80 -9.30 -11.06
N GLN A 54 -6.00 -10.22 -10.54
CA GLN A 54 -6.49 -11.25 -9.62
C GLN A 54 -7.18 -10.64 -8.38
N ASN A 55 -6.56 -9.61 -7.77
CA ASN A 55 -7.12 -8.96 -6.59
C ASN A 55 -8.32 -8.06 -6.93
N ILE A 56 -8.34 -7.44 -8.11
CA ILE A 56 -9.51 -6.72 -8.63
C ILE A 56 -10.74 -7.64 -8.63
N LYS A 57 -10.59 -8.85 -9.21
CA LYS A 57 -11.65 -9.87 -9.26
C LYS A 57 -12.03 -10.38 -7.87
N GLU A 58 -11.04 -10.68 -7.02
CA GLU A 58 -11.24 -11.15 -5.64
C GLU A 58 -12.04 -10.14 -4.80
N PHE A 59 -11.77 -8.85 -4.99
CA PHE A 59 -12.41 -7.79 -4.21
C PHE A 59 -13.72 -7.30 -4.82
N GLY A 60 -14.00 -7.64 -6.08
CA GLY A 60 -15.19 -7.21 -6.82
C GLY A 60 -15.12 -5.73 -7.22
N ILE A 61 -13.90 -5.19 -7.48
CA ILE A 61 -13.71 -3.79 -7.89
C ILE A 61 -14.29 -3.62 -9.29
N PRO A 62 -15.18 -2.62 -9.52
CA PRO A 62 -15.82 -2.38 -10.80
C PRO A 62 -14.83 -2.03 -11.92
N ASP A 63 -15.14 -2.41 -13.16
CA ASP A 63 -14.29 -2.21 -14.33
C ASP A 63 -14.00 -0.74 -14.63
N ASP A 64 -14.88 0.16 -14.24
CA ASP A 64 -14.73 1.61 -14.42
C ASP A 64 -13.86 2.27 -13.33
N CYS A 65 -13.35 1.49 -12.37
CA CYS A 65 -12.45 1.93 -11.30
C CYS A 65 -10.96 1.71 -11.61
N PHE A 66 -10.60 1.12 -12.75
CA PHE A 66 -9.21 0.83 -13.06
C PHE A 66 -8.91 0.80 -14.57
N ASN A 67 -7.64 0.95 -14.90
CA ASN A 67 -7.11 0.74 -16.24
C ASN A 67 -6.26 -0.53 -16.27
N PRO A 68 -6.57 -1.53 -17.15
CA PRO A 68 -5.85 -2.80 -17.20
C PRO A 68 -4.48 -2.65 -17.88
N ILE A 69 -3.47 -3.39 -17.40
CA ILE A 69 -2.09 -3.38 -17.88
C ILE A 69 -1.68 -4.76 -18.38
N LYS A 70 -1.10 -4.80 -19.59
CA LYS A 70 -0.60 -6.01 -20.26
C LYS A 70 0.92 -5.99 -20.42
N ASN A 71 1.51 -4.81 -20.56
CA ASN A 71 2.92 -4.62 -20.85
C ASN A 71 3.62 -4.00 -19.64
N PHE A 72 4.73 -4.63 -19.25
CA PHE A 72 5.52 -4.29 -18.08
C PHE A 72 6.90 -3.87 -18.54
N SER A 73 7.13 -2.56 -18.65
CA SER A 73 8.38 -2.01 -19.16
C SER A 73 9.27 -1.53 -18.03
N PHE A 74 10.53 -1.87 -18.13
CA PHE A 74 11.60 -1.43 -17.24
C PHE A 74 12.63 -0.65 -18.02
N CYS A 75 13.15 0.40 -17.41
CA CYS A 75 14.22 1.21 -17.97
C CYS A 75 15.27 1.45 -16.89
N SER A 76 16.51 1.12 -17.19
CA SER A 76 17.71 1.60 -16.49
C SER A 76 18.41 2.64 -17.38
N PRO A 77 19.51 3.27 -16.97
CA PRO A 77 20.15 4.32 -17.78
C PRO A 77 20.50 3.90 -19.21
N ASN A 78 20.92 2.64 -19.44
CA ASN A 78 21.38 2.16 -20.75
C ASN A 78 20.65 0.90 -21.25
N ASN A 79 19.64 0.41 -20.52
CA ASN A 79 18.91 -0.79 -20.90
C ASN A 79 17.40 -0.59 -20.77
N GLU A 80 16.64 -1.24 -21.64
CA GLU A 80 15.18 -1.20 -21.64
C GLU A 80 14.62 -2.58 -21.97
N VAL A 81 13.68 -3.04 -21.17
CA VAL A 81 13.07 -4.36 -21.27
C VAL A 81 11.56 -4.24 -21.12
N THR A 82 10.82 -4.92 -22.00
CA THR A 82 9.37 -5.05 -21.89
C THR A 82 8.99 -6.52 -21.83
N ILE A 83 8.19 -6.86 -20.82
CA ILE A 83 7.55 -8.18 -20.70
C ILE A 83 6.07 -7.97 -21.05
N SER A 84 5.59 -8.66 -22.07
CA SER A 84 4.22 -8.52 -22.60
C SER A 84 3.40 -9.77 -22.36
N ASP A 85 2.11 -9.61 -22.06
CA ASP A 85 1.15 -10.70 -22.00
C ASP A 85 -0.05 -10.42 -22.92
N SER A 86 -0.69 -11.47 -23.39
CA SER A 86 -1.93 -11.38 -24.17
C SER A 86 -3.13 -10.93 -23.33
N VAL A 87 -3.08 -11.15 -22.00
CA VAL A 87 -4.12 -10.78 -21.04
C VAL A 87 -3.60 -9.81 -19.98
N PRO A 88 -4.44 -8.92 -19.47
CA PRO A 88 -4.02 -8.06 -18.37
C PRO A 88 -3.68 -8.84 -17.10
N ARG A 89 -2.55 -8.49 -16.46
CA ARG A 89 -2.10 -9.06 -15.18
C ARG A 89 -2.12 -8.06 -14.04
N ALA A 90 -1.92 -6.79 -14.35
CA ALA A 90 -1.97 -5.70 -13.39
C ALA A 90 -3.01 -4.66 -13.80
N ALA A 91 -3.24 -3.69 -12.94
CA ALA A 91 -4.11 -2.56 -13.19
C ALA A 91 -3.61 -1.31 -12.46
N VAL A 92 -3.94 -0.14 -13.00
CA VAL A 92 -3.80 1.14 -12.31
C VAL A 92 -5.17 1.62 -11.91
N LEU A 93 -5.42 1.74 -10.61
CA LEU A 93 -6.70 2.19 -10.05
C LEU A 93 -6.90 3.69 -10.27
N ASP A 94 -8.11 4.09 -10.62
CA ASP A 94 -8.61 5.40 -10.24
C ASP A 94 -8.81 5.37 -8.71
N VAL A 95 -7.80 5.81 -7.98
CA VAL A 95 -7.73 5.68 -6.52
C VAL A 95 -8.93 6.33 -5.85
N ARG A 96 -9.29 7.55 -6.29
CA ARG A 96 -10.41 8.30 -5.70
C ARG A 96 -11.72 7.56 -5.91
N LYS A 97 -11.96 7.07 -7.12
CA LYS A 97 -13.16 6.33 -7.47
C LYS A 97 -13.24 5.01 -6.72
N THR A 98 -12.12 4.25 -6.68
CA THR A 98 -12.05 2.96 -5.99
C THR A 98 -12.28 3.10 -4.48
N TYR A 99 -11.66 4.08 -3.83
CA TYR A 99 -11.80 4.25 -2.37
C TYR A 99 -13.18 4.73 -1.99
N ARG A 100 -13.79 5.61 -2.80
CA ARG A 100 -15.19 6.00 -2.62
C ARG A 100 -16.14 4.82 -2.80
N TRP A 101 -15.88 3.97 -3.78
CA TRP A 101 -16.65 2.73 -3.96
C TRP A 101 -16.55 1.81 -2.73
N LEU A 102 -15.35 1.59 -2.18
CA LEU A 102 -15.17 0.80 -0.95
C LEU A 102 -15.96 1.39 0.23
N ALA A 103 -15.92 2.72 0.41
CA ALA A 103 -16.68 3.38 1.46
C ALA A 103 -18.20 3.29 1.23
N GLN A 104 -18.66 3.36 -0.03
CA GLN A 104 -20.07 3.14 -0.37
C GLN A 104 -20.52 1.71 -0.01
N GLN A 105 -19.69 0.68 -0.23
CA GLN A 105 -19.98 -0.67 0.23
C GLN A 105 -20.18 -0.71 1.74
N ALA A 106 -19.29 -0.08 2.53
CA ALA A 106 -19.44 0.01 3.98
C ALA A 106 -20.75 0.69 4.40
N LYS A 107 -21.11 1.80 3.73
CA LYS A 107 -22.37 2.50 3.98
C LYS A 107 -23.59 1.65 3.64
N HIS A 108 -23.60 0.97 2.49
CA HIS A 108 -24.68 0.07 2.10
C HIS A 108 -24.83 -1.10 3.07
N SER A 109 -23.76 -1.54 3.69
CA SER A 109 -23.76 -2.59 4.71
C SER A 109 -24.21 -2.10 6.10
N GLY A 110 -24.46 -0.79 6.27
CA GLY A 110 -24.99 -0.19 7.49
C GLY A 110 -23.96 0.51 8.37
N ALA A 111 -22.73 0.74 7.91
CA ALA A 111 -21.77 1.58 8.64
C ALA A 111 -22.12 3.07 8.51
N ASP A 112 -22.02 3.81 9.61
CA ASP A 112 -22.10 5.28 9.61
C ASP A 112 -20.75 5.88 9.26
N ILE A 113 -20.71 6.76 8.25
CA ILE A 113 -19.48 7.40 7.78
C ILE A 113 -19.48 8.86 8.20
N PHE A 114 -18.48 9.23 8.99
CA PHE A 114 -18.25 10.59 9.44
C PHE A 114 -17.01 11.16 8.78
N VAL A 115 -17.18 12.25 8.05
CA VAL A 115 -16.07 13.01 7.43
C VAL A 115 -15.77 14.27 8.24
N LYS A 116 -14.61 14.90 8.01
CA LYS A 116 -14.11 16.05 8.79
C LYS A 116 -13.93 15.74 10.28
N ILE A 117 -13.66 14.49 10.64
CA ILE A 117 -13.41 14.06 12.01
C ILE A 117 -11.94 13.74 12.18
N ASN A 118 -11.20 14.66 12.76
CA ASN A 118 -9.80 14.44 13.12
C ASN A 118 -9.71 13.77 14.49
N ALA A 119 -9.85 12.45 14.53
CA ALA A 119 -9.75 11.62 15.72
C ALA A 119 -8.29 11.44 16.12
N ASN A 120 -7.76 12.30 16.98
CA ASN A 120 -6.35 12.37 17.36
C ASN A 120 -6.08 12.04 18.84
N ASN A 121 -7.11 11.73 19.62
CA ASN A 121 -7.01 11.32 21.01
C ASN A 121 -7.76 10.02 21.24
N VAL A 122 -7.39 9.30 22.32
CA VAL A 122 -8.03 8.06 22.76
C VAL A 122 -8.73 8.25 24.09
N ILE A 123 -9.85 7.55 24.26
CA ILE A 123 -10.53 7.40 25.55
C ILE A 123 -10.07 6.06 26.14
N LYS A 124 -9.72 6.06 27.42
CA LYS A 124 -9.31 4.87 28.14
C LYS A 124 -10.34 4.53 29.22
N ASN A 125 -10.55 3.24 29.44
CA ASN A 125 -11.30 2.74 30.58
C ASN A 125 -10.44 2.74 31.86
N GLU A 126 -11.01 2.32 32.97
CA GLU A 126 -10.32 2.25 34.28
C GLU A 126 -9.09 1.32 34.28
N ARG A 127 -9.01 0.38 33.36
CA ARG A 127 -7.87 -0.54 33.18
C ARG A 127 -6.76 0.02 32.27
N GLY A 128 -6.98 1.23 31.70
CA GLY A 128 -6.08 1.85 30.73
C GLY A 128 -6.22 1.32 29.31
N ASP A 129 -7.16 0.41 29.03
CA ASP A 129 -7.45 -0.07 27.69
C ASP A 129 -8.27 0.96 26.92
N ILE A 130 -8.16 0.95 25.58
CA ILE A 130 -8.95 1.86 24.73
C ILE A 130 -10.46 1.55 24.86
N ALA A 131 -11.26 2.60 24.99
CA ALA A 131 -12.71 2.56 25.09
C ALA A 131 -13.39 3.52 24.09
N GLY A 132 -12.62 4.03 23.13
CA GLY A 132 -13.10 4.96 22.11
C GLY A 132 -12.03 5.94 21.67
N VAL A 133 -12.44 6.89 20.85
CA VAL A 133 -11.60 7.99 20.36
C VAL A 133 -12.29 9.33 20.52
N SER A 134 -11.52 10.40 20.62
CA SER A 134 -12.04 11.75 20.55
C SER A 134 -11.18 12.63 19.64
N GLY A 135 -11.74 13.74 19.21
CA GLY A 135 -11.05 14.66 18.32
C GLY A 135 -11.85 15.93 18.05
N ILE A 136 -11.56 16.52 16.90
CA ILE A 136 -12.24 17.73 16.43
C ILE A 136 -13.08 17.38 15.20
N GLY A 137 -14.34 17.70 15.27
CA GLY A 137 -15.30 17.66 14.16
C GLY A 137 -15.74 19.06 13.71
N PRO A 138 -16.66 19.15 12.75
CA PRO A 138 -17.14 20.43 12.22
C PRO A 138 -17.70 21.38 13.28
N ASN A 139 -18.33 20.84 14.32
CA ASN A 139 -18.98 21.58 15.38
C ASN A 139 -18.13 21.71 16.65
N GLY A 140 -16.85 21.34 16.60
CA GLY A 140 -15.95 21.37 17.76
C GLY A 140 -15.58 19.99 18.27
N LYS A 141 -15.40 19.83 19.59
CA LYS A 141 -14.99 18.57 20.21
C LYS A 141 -16.05 17.48 20.03
N ILE A 142 -15.63 16.31 19.56
CA ILE A 142 -16.48 15.15 19.34
C ILE A 142 -15.85 13.90 19.94
N THR A 143 -16.67 12.99 20.43
CA THR A 143 -16.27 11.77 21.14
C THR A 143 -17.05 10.57 20.59
N PHE A 144 -16.34 9.48 20.34
CA PHE A 144 -16.90 8.20 19.91
C PHE A 144 -16.47 7.10 20.89
N HIS A 145 -17.42 6.60 21.67
CA HIS A 145 -17.24 5.46 22.56
C HIS A 145 -17.40 4.15 21.78
N SER A 146 -16.57 3.14 22.07
CA SER A 146 -16.68 1.82 21.42
C SER A 146 -16.05 0.70 22.25
N LYS A 147 -16.46 -0.54 21.96
CA LYS A 147 -15.88 -1.76 22.53
C LYS A 147 -14.52 -2.10 21.88
N VAL A 148 -14.38 -1.83 20.57
CA VAL A 148 -13.13 -2.05 19.81
C VAL A 148 -12.89 -0.82 18.94
N VAL A 149 -11.62 -0.47 18.77
CA VAL A 149 -11.14 0.52 17.79
C VAL A 149 -10.26 -0.18 16.75
N ILE A 150 -10.43 0.14 15.47
CA ILE A 150 -9.50 -0.23 14.41
C ILE A 150 -8.75 1.01 13.97
N ASP A 151 -7.41 1.00 14.14
CA ASP A 151 -6.53 2.04 13.58
C ASP A 151 -6.19 1.72 12.14
N ALA A 152 -6.90 2.36 11.22
CA ALA A 152 -6.69 2.34 9.78
C ALA A 152 -6.21 3.72 9.26
N SER A 153 -5.59 4.53 10.13
CA SER A 153 -5.20 5.91 9.84
C SER A 153 -3.98 6.04 8.91
N GLY A 154 -3.44 4.90 8.45
CA GLY A 154 -2.34 4.83 7.52
C GLY A 154 -0.98 5.13 8.16
N PHE A 155 -0.06 5.70 7.40
CA PHE A 155 1.32 5.96 7.82
C PHE A 155 1.44 6.70 9.18
N PRO A 156 0.60 7.69 9.53
CA PRO A 156 0.68 8.37 10.82
C PRO A 156 0.41 7.48 12.04
N SER A 157 -0.29 6.35 11.89
CA SER A 157 -0.69 5.45 12.99
C SER A 157 -1.29 6.22 14.16
N THR A 158 -2.31 7.03 13.90
CA THR A 158 -2.81 8.10 14.80
C THR A 158 -3.29 7.58 16.14
N VAL A 159 -4.08 6.49 16.15
CA VAL A 159 -4.60 5.89 17.38
C VAL A 159 -3.47 5.21 18.17
N CYS A 160 -2.61 4.47 17.48
CA CYS A 160 -1.44 3.82 18.06
C CYS A 160 -0.53 4.85 18.77
N LYS A 161 -0.29 5.99 18.10
CA LYS A 161 0.47 7.11 18.67
C LYS A 161 -0.22 7.72 19.89
N ALA A 162 -1.54 7.93 19.84
CA ALA A 162 -2.31 8.49 20.95
C ALA A 162 -2.36 7.53 22.17
N MET A 163 -2.22 6.21 21.95
CA MET A 163 -2.05 5.22 23.01
C MET A 163 -0.66 5.26 23.67
N GLY A 164 0.31 5.97 23.09
CA GLY A 164 1.69 6.06 23.58
C GLY A 164 2.58 4.92 23.06
N PHE A 165 2.15 4.17 22.04
CA PHE A 165 2.97 3.12 21.43
C PHE A 165 3.98 3.71 20.45
N VAL A 166 5.09 2.98 20.21
CA VAL A 166 6.13 3.40 19.25
C VAL A 166 5.54 3.37 17.83
N THR A 167 5.57 4.53 17.15
CA THR A 167 4.99 4.70 15.81
C THR A 167 5.98 5.23 14.78
N GLN A 168 7.24 5.47 15.18
CA GLN A 168 8.24 5.94 14.23
C GLN A 168 8.63 4.80 13.28
N TRP A 169 8.53 5.11 12.00
CA TRP A 169 9.06 4.25 10.95
C TRP A 169 10.55 4.57 10.76
N LYS A 170 11.41 3.59 10.99
CA LYS A 170 12.86 3.72 10.77
C LYS A 170 13.15 3.76 9.28
N ARG A 171 12.36 3.02 8.50
CA ARG A 171 12.46 2.90 7.06
C ARG A 171 11.11 3.11 6.40
N PHE A 172 11.07 3.93 5.35
CA PHE A 172 9.84 4.24 4.63
C PHE A 172 10.13 4.75 3.23
N GLY A 173 9.16 4.65 2.33
CA GLY A 173 9.18 5.31 1.03
C GLY A 173 8.48 6.66 1.09
N ALA A 174 9.08 7.67 0.47
CA ALA A 174 8.46 8.96 0.19
C ALA A 174 8.25 9.08 -1.32
N GLY A 175 7.00 9.22 -1.77
CA GLY A 175 6.64 9.31 -3.17
C GLY A 175 6.02 10.65 -3.51
N ALA A 176 6.41 11.18 -4.69
CA ALA A 176 5.78 12.33 -5.33
C ALA A 176 5.39 11.96 -6.76
N GLU A 177 4.19 12.35 -7.18
CA GLU A 177 3.73 12.13 -8.56
C GLU A 177 2.83 13.25 -9.05
N TYR A 178 2.83 13.44 -10.36
CA TYR A 178 1.79 14.19 -11.05
C TYR A 178 0.90 13.24 -11.83
N GLU A 179 -0.42 13.39 -11.68
CA GLU A 179 -1.36 12.98 -12.70
C GLU A 179 -1.34 14.02 -13.81
N VAL A 180 -1.14 13.55 -15.05
CA VAL A 180 -1.02 14.42 -16.21
C VAL A 180 -1.85 13.90 -17.38
N LYS A 181 -2.24 14.78 -18.28
CA LYS A 181 -2.65 14.42 -19.62
C LYS A 181 -1.41 14.42 -20.53
N ALA A 182 -1.17 13.33 -21.25
CA ALA A 182 -0.03 13.17 -22.14
C ALA A 182 -0.50 12.85 -23.56
N GLU A 183 0.13 13.48 -24.55
CA GLU A 183 -0.26 13.35 -25.97
C GLU A 183 -0.11 11.91 -26.48
N ASN A 184 0.99 11.25 -26.12
CA ASN A 184 1.38 9.92 -26.58
C ASN A 184 1.35 8.89 -25.44
N ALA A 185 0.33 8.91 -24.59
CA ALA A 185 0.19 7.94 -23.50
C ALA A 185 -0.12 6.55 -24.05
N GLU A 186 0.71 5.56 -23.71
CA GLU A 186 0.40 4.14 -23.92
C GLU A 186 -0.64 3.72 -22.87
N SER A 187 -1.76 3.15 -23.31
CA SER A 187 -2.88 2.86 -22.39
C SER A 187 -2.73 1.59 -21.58
N ASP A 188 -1.92 0.63 -22.03
CA ASP A 188 -1.78 -0.72 -21.45
C ASP A 188 -0.36 -1.09 -21.04
N THR A 189 0.55 -0.11 -21.04
CA THR A 189 1.96 -0.27 -20.70
C THR A 189 2.32 0.57 -19.49
N TRP A 190 2.78 -0.06 -18.41
CA TRP A 190 3.42 0.68 -17.33
C TRP A 190 4.93 0.75 -17.53
N TRP A 191 5.55 1.76 -16.95
CA TRP A 191 6.99 1.93 -16.93
C TRP A 191 7.48 2.05 -15.50
N LEU A 192 8.53 1.26 -15.19
CA LEU A 192 9.35 1.42 -13.99
C LEU A 192 10.77 1.81 -14.43
N MET A 193 11.27 2.91 -13.93
CA MET A 193 12.58 3.46 -14.23
C MET A 193 13.46 3.33 -12.99
N VAL A 194 14.54 2.58 -13.08
CA VAL A 194 15.44 2.22 -11.98
C VAL A 194 16.85 2.76 -12.21
N GLY A 195 17.62 2.88 -11.13
CA GLY A 195 18.99 3.43 -11.14
C GLY A 195 19.06 4.85 -10.59
N GLN A 196 20.29 5.28 -10.28
CA GLN A 196 20.55 6.57 -9.64
C GLN A 196 20.10 7.77 -10.49
N GLN A 197 20.18 7.60 -11.81
CA GLN A 197 19.74 8.60 -12.78
C GLN A 197 18.24 8.90 -12.66
N TYR A 198 17.41 7.95 -12.27
CA TYR A 198 15.96 8.12 -12.12
C TYR A 198 15.56 8.35 -10.68
N SER A 199 15.95 7.46 -9.79
CA SER A 199 15.58 7.52 -8.38
C SER A 199 16.62 6.84 -7.49
N PRO A 200 17.39 7.58 -6.69
CA PRO A 200 18.27 6.97 -5.73
C PRO A 200 17.49 6.27 -4.61
N ALA A 201 17.87 5.01 -4.33
CA ALA A 201 17.22 4.14 -3.34
C ALA A 201 15.70 3.89 -3.59
N GLY A 202 15.29 3.90 -4.86
CA GLY A 202 13.89 3.70 -5.22
C GLY A 202 13.69 3.49 -6.71
N TYR A 203 12.57 3.97 -7.23
CA TYR A 203 12.27 3.92 -8.66
C TYR A 203 11.33 5.07 -9.05
N ALA A 204 11.37 5.44 -10.34
CA ALA A 204 10.38 6.33 -10.94
C ALA A 204 9.40 5.51 -11.81
N TRP A 205 8.25 6.09 -12.13
CA TRP A 205 7.21 5.37 -12.86
C TRP A 205 6.42 6.24 -13.82
N ILE A 206 5.82 5.57 -14.82
CA ILE A 206 4.72 6.08 -15.63
C ILE A 206 3.62 5.03 -15.58
N PHE A 207 2.46 5.37 -15.00
CA PHE A 207 1.33 4.46 -14.84
C PHE A 207 0.09 5.01 -15.56
N PRO A 208 -0.39 4.34 -16.62
CA PRO A 208 -1.52 4.83 -17.40
C PRO A 208 -2.86 4.61 -16.68
N LEU A 209 -3.71 5.64 -16.78
CA LEU A 209 -5.09 5.65 -16.26
C LEU A 209 -6.15 5.52 -17.36
N GLY A 210 -5.72 5.37 -18.62
CA GLY A 210 -6.59 5.47 -19.78
C GLY A 210 -6.92 6.92 -20.17
N ASN A 211 -7.55 7.11 -21.34
CA ASN A 211 -7.97 8.41 -21.83
C ASN A 211 -6.84 9.46 -21.88
N ASN A 212 -5.64 9.04 -22.29
CA ASN A 212 -4.42 9.86 -22.33
C ASN A 212 -4.01 10.43 -20.96
N ARG A 213 -4.49 9.88 -19.86
CA ARG A 213 -4.05 10.22 -18.50
C ARG A 213 -3.01 9.23 -18.04
N VAL A 214 -1.95 9.74 -17.44
CA VAL A 214 -0.90 8.93 -16.81
C VAL A 214 -0.47 9.57 -15.49
N ARG A 215 0.06 8.75 -14.59
CA ARG A 215 0.77 9.20 -13.40
C ARG A 215 2.26 9.07 -13.64
N ILE A 216 2.97 10.18 -13.53
CA ILE A 216 4.43 10.23 -13.56
C ILE A 216 4.91 10.51 -12.16
N GLY A 217 5.74 9.64 -11.60
CA GLY A 217 6.16 9.80 -10.22
C GLY A 217 7.55 9.25 -9.94
N VAL A 218 7.99 9.51 -8.73
CA VAL A 218 9.25 9.02 -8.16
C VAL A 218 9.07 8.68 -6.69
N GLY A 219 9.61 7.53 -6.28
CA GLY A 219 9.66 7.08 -4.90
C GLY A 219 11.11 7.02 -4.43
N ILE A 220 11.39 7.60 -3.26
CA ILE A 220 12.72 7.65 -2.63
C ILE A 220 12.67 6.89 -1.30
N GLY A 221 13.57 5.92 -1.12
CA GLY A 221 13.73 5.18 0.14
C GLY A 221 14.42 6.03 1.21
N LYS A 222 13.87 6.03 2.40
CA LYS A 222 14.40 6.69 3.59
C LYS A 222 14.73 5.64 4.66
N PRO A 223 15.88 5.72 5.33
CA PRO A 223 16.89 6.81 5.34
C PRO A 223 17.97 6.70 4.25
N GLU A 224 17.90 5.72 3.33
CA GLU A 224 18.96 5.38 2.39
C GLU A 224 19.34 6.56 1.45
N SER A 225 18.38 7.45 1.18
CA SER A 225 18.63 8.67 0.41
C SER A 225 17.97 9.89 1.04
N ASN A 226 18.68 11.03 1.02
CA ASN A 226 18.15 12.33 1.48
C ASN A 226 17.51 13.15 0.36
N VAL A 227 17.50 12.65 -0.87
CA VAL A 227 16.89 13.34 -2.02
C VAL A 227 15.40 13.62 -1.75
N ASP A 228 14.94 14.82 -2.06
CA ASP A 228 13.55 15.19 -1.99
C ASP A 228 12.80 14.65 -3.23
N PRO A 229 11.74 13.84 -3.06
CA PRO A 229 11.04 13.25 -4.19
C PRO A 229 10.33 14.29 -5.07
N THR A 230 9.88 15.42 -4.51
CA THR A 230 9.20 16.47 -5.28
C THR A 230 10.18 17.18 -6.21
N GLN A 231 11.35 17.52 -5.69
CA GLN A 231 12.42 18.12 -6.48
C GLN A 231 12.88 17.13 -7.57
N ARG A 232 13.07 15.86 -7.21
CA ARG A 232 13.51 14.84 -8.17
C ARG A 232 12.50 14.62 -9.29
N LEU A 233 11.21 14.57 -8.97
CA LEU A 233 10.14 14.48 -9.95
C LEU A 233 10.18 15.66 -10.95
N LYS A 234 10.35 16.88 -10.45
CA LYS A 234 10.48 18.07 -11.29
C LYS A 234 11.66 17.95 -12.25
N GLU A 235 12.84 17.57 -11.75
CA GLU A 235 14.04 17.36 -12.57
C GLU A 235 13.81 16.32 -13.68
N LEU A 236 13.14 15.19 -13.35
CA LEU A 236 12.82 14.15 -14.32
C LEU A 236 11.84 14.64 -15.41
N MET A 237 10.83 15.41 -15.04
CA MET A 237 9.85 15.96 -15.98
C MET A 237 10.46 17.04 -16.87
N ASP A 238 11.32 17.90 -16.32
CA ASP A 238 11.99 18.98 -17.05
C ASP A 238 13.02 18.45 -18.06
N SER A 239 13.82 17.46 -17.63
CA SER A 239 14.85 16.83 -18.46
C SER A 239 14.32 15.88 -19.53
N LYS A 240 13.08 15.40 -19.37
CA LYS A 240 12.43 14.43 -20.27
C LYS A 240 13.30 13.23 -20.62
N ILE A 241 14.00 12.67 -19.61
CA ILE A 241 14.87 11.50 -19.81
C ILE A 241 14.07 10.20 -19.92
N GLY A 242 14.67 9.20 -20.54
CA GLY A 242 14.10 7.86 -20.69
C GLY A 242 12.69 7.85 -21.31
N PRO A 243 11.78 7.05 -20.82
CA PRO A 243 10.41 6.94 -21.33
C PRO A 243 9.59 8.23 -21.26
N ILE A 244 9.90 9.16 -20.36
CA ILE A 244 9.16 10.43 -20.20
C ILE A 244 9.19 11.25 -21.48
N LYS A 245 10.30 11.24 -22.24
CA LYS A 245 10.41 11.96 -23.52
C LYS A 245 9.41 11.49 -24.59
N ARG A 246 8.90 10.24 -24.48
CA ARG A 246 7.96 9.65 -25.44
C ARG A 246 6.54 10.14 -25.27
N LEU A 247 6.21 10.70 -24.10
CA LEU A 247 4.85 11.16 -23.78
C LEU A 247 4.39 12.38 -24.59
N GLY A 248 5.30 13.04 -25.32
CA GLY A 248 4.98 14.24 -26.10
C GLY A 248 4.69 15.43 -25.20
N LYS A 249 3.61 16.18 -25.53
CA LYS A 249 3.16 17.30 -24.69
C LYS A 249 2.48 16.76 -23.43
N ILE A 250 2.90 17.29 -22.28
CA ILE A 250 2.37 16.93 -20.96
C ILE A 250 1.66 18.14 -20.35
N SER A 251 0.47 17.91 -19.80
CA SER A 251 -0.32 18.92 -19.08
C SER A 251 -0.67 18.41 -17.70
N PRO A 252 -0.11 18.97 -16.61
CA PRO A 252 -0.42 18.56 -15.24
C PRO A 252 -1.90 18.73 -14.88
N ILE A 253 -2.44 17.77 -14.13
CA ILE A 253 -3.82 17.78 -13.63
C ILE A 253 -3.81 17.92 -12.10
N GLU A 254 -3.08 17.03 -11.41
CA GLU A 254 -3.08 16.99 -9.95
C GLU A 254 -1.71 16.48 -9.44
N PHE A 255 -1.25 17.05 -8.31
CA PHE A 255 -0.05 16.61 -7.61
C PHE A 255 -0.42 15.72 -6.44
N HIS A 256 0.29 14.61 -6.26
CA HIS A 256 0.12 13.69 -5.15
C HIS A 256 1.45 13.51 -4.41
N TYR A 257 1.33 13.33 -3.10
CA TYR A 257 2.46 13.00 -2.23
C TYR A 257 2.02 11.95 -1.21
N GLY A 258 2.84 10.93 -1.02
CA GLY A 258 2.54 9.84 -0.09
C GLY A 258 3.77 9.32 0.64
N LEU A 259 3.52 8.79 1.83
CA LEU A 259 4.49 8.04 2.62
C LEU A 259 3.97 6.62 2.81
N ILE A 260 4.88 5.64 2.70
CA ILE A 260 4.54 4.24 2.91
C ILE A 260 5.57 3.59 3.84
N PRO A 261 5.14 2.82 4.87
CA PRO A 261 6.06 2.17 5.78
C PRO A 261 6.85 1.07 5.07
N ASN A 262 8.11 0.89 5.47
CA ASN A 262 9.01 -0.11 4.90
C ASN A 262 9.92 -0.79 5.95
N ASP A 263 9.51 -0.78 7.21
CA ASP A 263 10.23 -1.43 8.34
C ASP A 263 9.98 -2.94 8.42
N GLY A 264 9.26 -3.53 7.45
CA GLY A 264 8.78 -4.90 7.55
C GLY A 264 7.66 -5.07 8.59
N LEU A 265 7.39 -6.31 8.97
CA LEU A 265 6.23 -6.70 9.79
C LEU A 265 6.59 -6.93 11.27
N SER A 266 7.48 -6.14 11.83
CA SER A 266 7.94 -6.29 13.22
C SER A 266 6.95 -5.79 14.27
N ARG A 267 5.95 -5.00 13.88
CA ARG A 267 4.98 -4.41 14.80
C ARG A 267 3.98 -5.42 15.33
N LYS A 268 3.61 -5.26 16.60
CA LYS A 268 2.37 -5.84 17.14
C LYS A 268 1.20 -5.10 16.54
N THR A 269 0.19 -5.83 16.08
CA THR A 269 -0.99 -5.25 15.43
C THR A 269 -2.26 -5.43 16.26
N VAL A 270 -2.17 -6.11 17.39
CA VAL A 270 -3.30 -6.40 18.29
C VAL A 270 -2.96 -6.05 19.72
N PHE A 271 -3.87 -5.32 20.35
CA PHE A 271 -3.86 -4.93 21.77
C PHE A 271 -5.28 -5.12 22.34
N ASN A 272 -5.47 -4.96 23.66
CA ASN A 272 -6.82 -4.98 24.23
C ASN A 272 -7.67 -3.89 23.57
N ASN A 273 -8.80 -4.29 23.00
CA ASN A 273 -9.76 -3.42 22.31
C ASN A 273 -9.21 -2.66 21.09
N LEU A 274 -8.02 -3.02 20.53
CA LEU A 274 -7.41 -2.28 19.42
C LEU A 274 -6.77 -3.24 18.41
N ILE A 275 -7.09 -2.99 17.13
CA ILE A 275 -6.43 -3.62 15.96
C ILE A 275 -5.80 -2.53 15.10
N LEU A 276 -4.58 -2.75 14.61
CA LEU A 276 -3.93 -1.93 13.58
C LEU A 276 -4.04 -2.62 12.23
N VAL A 277 -4.34 -1.87 11.15
CA VAL A 277 -4.51 -2.44 9.80
C VAL A 277 -3.95 -1.54 8.70
N GLY A 278 -3.49 -2.13 7.60
CA GLY A 278 -2.87 -1.42 6.49
C GLY A 278 -1.52 -0.81 6.87
N ASP A 279 -1.25 0.41 6.43
CA ASP A 279 0.04 1.07 6.72
C ASP A 279 0.26 1.31 8.23
N SER A 280 -0.80 1.49 9.02
CA SER A 280 -0.68 1.56 10.49
C SER A 280 -0.06 0.29 11.09
N ALA A 281 -0.26 -0.85 10.43
CA ALA A 281 0.31 -2.15 10.78
C ALA A 281 1.62 -2.47 10.02
N GLY A 282 2.06 -1.64 9.10
CA GLY A 282 3.23 -1.89 8.24
C GLY A 282 2.99 -2.94 7.15
N GLN A 283 1.74 -3.15 6.75
CA GLN A 283 1.34 -4.19 5.80
C GLN A 283 1.54 -3.72 4.35
N ALA A 284 2.79 -3.53 3.94
CA ALA A 284 3.16 -3.18 2.57
C ALA A 284 4.23 -4.15 2.02
N ASN A 285 4.18 -4.42 0.72
CA ASN A 285 5.23 -5.16 0.03
C ASN A 285 6.45 -4.24 -0.15
N PRO A 286 7.61 -4.54 0.47
CA PRO A 286 8.76 -3.65 0.43
C PRO A 286 9.38 -3.53 -0.97
N LEU A 287 9.22 -4.55 -1.83
CA LEU A 287 9.88 -4.58 -3.14
C LEU A 287 9.43 -3.45 -4.06
N VAL A 288 8.12 -3.17 -4.06
CA VAL A 288 7.50 -2.13 -4.91
C VAL A 288 6.61 -1.18 -4.11
N LEU A 289 6.71 -1.20 -2.78
CA LEU A 289 5.94 -0.35 -1.87
C LEU A 289 4.42 -0.39 -2.19
N GLU A 290 3.88 -1.61 -2.39
CA GLU A 290 2.47 -1.84 -2.69
C GLU A 290 1.73 -2.32 -1.45
N GLY A 291 0.69 -1.59 -1.02
CA GLY A 291 -0.08 -1.87 0.19
C GLY A 291 -1.59 -2.03 -0.03
N ILE A 292 -2.15 -1.60 -1.16
CA ILE A 292 -3.61 -1.51 -1.36
C ILE A 292 -4.30 -2.87 -1.21
N ARG A 293 -3.78 -3.93 -1.84
CA ARG A 293 -4.38 -5.28 -1.74
C ARG A 293 -4.37 -5.81 -0.31
N TYR A 294 -3.30 -5.57 0.43
CA TYR A 294 -3.21 -5.97 1.83
C TYR A 294 -4.15 -5.17 2.72
N ALA A 295 -4.24 -3.85 2.46
CA ALA A 295 -5.16 -2.98 3.17
C ALA A 295 -6.62 -3.45 3.02
N ILE A 296 -7.07 -3.75 1.81
CA ILE A 296 -8.43 -4.27 1.55
C ILE A 296 -8.62 -5.64 2.21
N LYS A 297 -7.70 -6.58 1.96
CA LYS A 297 -7.82 -7.95 2.45
C LYS A 297 -7.82 -8.01 3.97
N PHE A 298 -6.81 -7.43 4.60
CA PHE A 298 -6.69 -7.49 6.06
C PHE A 298 -7.64 -6.53 6.78
N GLY A 299 -8.13 -5.50 6.10
CA GLY A 299 -9.27 -4.72 6.56
C GLY A 299 -10.51 -5.61 6.76
N ARG A 300 -10.87 -6.43 5.76
CA ARG A 300 -11.97 -7.38 5.86
C ARG A 300 -11.77 -8.39 7.00
N VAL A 301 -10.55 -8.91 7.17
CA VAL A 301 -10.22 -9.83 8.28
C VAL A 301 -10.34 -9.12 9.64
N ALA A 302 -9.83 -7.89 9.77
CA ALA A 302 -9.92 -7.10 11.00
C ALA A 302 -11.38 -6.84 11.39
N GLY A 303 -12.22 -6.41 10.44
CA GLY A 303 -13.65 -6.18 10.68
C GLY A 303 -14.38 -7.44 11.13
N LYS A 304 -14.09 -8.60 10.51
CA LYS A 304 -14.67 -9.88 10.92
C LYS A 304 -14.24 -10.29 12.32
N VAL A 305 -12.95 -10.28 12.62
CA VAL A 305 -12.41 -10.67 13.94
C VAL A 305 -12.94 -9.73 15.05
N ALA A 306 -12.95 -8.41 14.80
CA ALA A 306 -13.55 -7.45 15.73
C ALA A 306 -15.03 -7.76 15.99
N SER A 307 -15.79 -8.13 14.96
CA SER A 307 -17.21 -8.49 15.10
C SER A 307 -17.41 -9.72 15.96
N ASP A 308 -16.61 -10.77 15.73
CA ASP A 308 -16.68 -12.01 16.49
C ASP A 308 -16.31 -11.78 17.98
N ALA A 309 -15.28 -10.97 18.23
CA ALA A 309 -14.87 -10.57 19.58
C ALA A 309 -15.96 -9.74 20.31
N ILE A 310 -16.57 -8.78 19.63
CA ILE A 310 -17.64 -7.95 20.19
C ILE A 310 -18.86 -8.80 20.55
N ARG A 311 -19.27 -9.72 19.69
CA ARG A 311 -20.41 -10.64 19.95
C ARG A 311 -20.16 -11.61 21.10
N SER A 312 -18.93 -12.06 21.27
CA SER A 312 -18.54 -12.94 22.40
C SER A 312 -18.47 -12.20 23.74
N GLY A 313 -18.52 -10.86 23.73
CA GLY A 313 -18.32 -10.02 24.93
C GLY A 313 -16.87 -9.95 25.41
N ASN A 314 -15.91 -10.51 24.66
CA ASN A 314 -14.48 -10.51 24.99
C ASN A 314 -13.68 -9.86 23.87
N THR A 315 -13.14 -8.67 24.15
CA THR A 315 -12.39 -7.83 23.20
C THR A 315 -10.93 -7.65 23.60
N ASN A 316 -10.41 -8.51 24.50
CA ASN A 316 -9.00 -8.50 24.88
C ASN A 316 -8.11 -8.91 23.70
N LYS A 317 -6.79 -8.74 23.85
CA LYS A 317 -5.81 -9.08 22.81
C LYS A 317 -5.90 -10.54 22.34
N ASP A 318 -6.28 -11.48 23.23
CA ASP A 318 -6.33 -12.89 22.88
C ASP A 318 -7.53 -13.21 21.99
N ALA A 319 -8.68 -12.56 22.21
CA ALA A 319 -9.85 -12.66 21.33
C ALA A 319 -9.60 -12.00 19.94
N LEU A 320 -8.75 -10.98 19.89
CA LEU A 320 -8.39 -10.29 18.65
C LEU A 320 -7.17 -10.91 17.93
N ARG A 321 -6.41 -11.79 18.59
CA ARG A 321 -5.21 -12.45 18.05
C ARG A 321 -5.40 -13.17 16.71
N PRO A 322 -6.55 -13.80 16.41
CA PRO A 322 -6.77 -14.44 15.10
C PRO A 322 -6.53 -13.52 13.90
N TYR A 323 -6.71 -12.20 14.06
CA TYR A 323 -6.35 -11.23 13.03
C TYR A 323 -4.83 -11.23 12.76
N GLU A 324 -4.00 -11.13 13.83
CA GLU A 324 -2.54 -11.10 13.69
C GLU A 324 -2.00 -12.42 13.16
N GLU A 325 -2.53 -13.54 13.63
CA GLU A 325 -2.14 -14.88 13.15
C GLU A 325 -2.46 -15.08 11.67
N ASN A 326 -3.62 -14.55 11.20
CA ASN A 326 -4.04 -14.67 9.81
C ASN A 326 -3.05 -13.96 8.87
N TRP A 327 -2.79 -12.65 9.08
CA TRP A 327 -1.93 -11.92 8.17
C TRP A 327 -0.45 -12.36 8.27
N ARG A 328 0.05 -12.71 9.46
CA ARG A 328 1.42 -13.23 9.60
C ARG A 328 1.61 -14.52 8.81
N LYS A 329 0.70 -15.47 8.97
CA LYS A 329 0.71 -16.74 8.23
C LYS A 329 0.74 -16.51 6.71
N GLU A 330 0.04 -15.51 6.22
CA GLU A 330 -0.12 -15.28 4.80
C GLU A 330 1.04 -14.52 4.17
N ILE A 331 1.56 -13.46 4.82
CA ILE A 331 2.49 -12.52 4.18
C ILE A 331 3.84 -12.36 4.87
N GLU A 332 4.01 -12.75 6.15
CA GLU A 332 5.23 -12.43 6.90
C GLU A 332 6.50 -12.98 6.22
N SER A 333 6.49 -14.25 5.83
CA SER A 333 7.62 -14.87 5.13
C SER A 333 7.90 -14.21 3.78
N LYS A 334 6.86 -13.87 3.03
CA LYS A 334 6.95 -13.22 1.72
C LYS A 334 7.55 -11.82 1.83
N ILE A 335 7.06 -11.02 2.77
CA ILE A 335 7.54 -9.66 3.03
C ILE A 335 9.00 -9.67 3.50
N ASN A 336 9.36 -10.59 4.40
CA ASN A 336 10.74 -10.73 4.84
C ASN A 336 11.70 -11.12 3.71
N SER A 337 11.25 -11.96 2.78
CA SER A 337 12.04 -12.34 1.60
C SER A 337 12.15 -11.17 0.60
N ALA A 338 11.06 -10.44 0.39
CA ALA A 338 11.04 -9.25 -0.46
C ALA A 338 11.96 -8.14 0.07
N GLY A 339 12.00 -7.96 1.40
CA GLY A 339 12.92 -7.00 2.04
C GLY A 339 14.39 -7.28 1.72
N LYS A 340 14.81 -8.55 1.70
CA LYS A 340 16.18 -8.93 1.33
C LYS A 340 16.51 -8.61 -0.14
N VAL A 341 15.53 -8.77 -1.03
CA VAL A 341 15.69 -8.38 -2.44
C VAL A 341 15.78 -6.87 -2.57
N GLN A 342 14.95 -6.14 -1.86
CA GLN A 342 14.98 -4.68 -1.83
C GLN A 342 16.33 -4.16 -1.29
N ASP A 343 16.85 -4.73 -0.20
CA ASP A 343 18.16 -4.34 0.37
C ASP A 343 19.28 -4.45 -0.66
N ARG A 344 19.24 -5.51 -1.50
CA ARG A 344 20.17 -5.65 -2.61
C ARG A 344 19.95 -4.60 -3.70
N TRP A 345 18.70 -4.38 -4.12
CA TRP A 345 18.38 -3.47 -5.21
C TRP A 345 18.73 -2.00 -4.90
N ILE A 346 18.53 -1.57 -3.66
CA ILE A 346 18.89 -0.21 -3.22
C ILE A 346 20.39 0.07 -3.39
N GLY A 347 21.24 -0.95 -3.25
CA GLY A 347 22.70 -0.81 -3.36
C GLY A 347 23.24 -0.95 -4.78
N LEU A 348 22.41 -1.19 -5.82
CA LEU A 348 22.89 -1.39 -7.19
C LEU A 348 23.34 -0.06 -7.83
N SER A 349 24.49 -0.11 -8.52
CA SER A 349 24.92 0.95 -9.44
C SER A 349 24.07 0.95 -10.72
N ASP A 350 24.19 1.98 -11.55
CA ASP A 350 23.48 2.08 -12.82
C ASP A 350 23.87 0.92 -13.77
N GLU A 351 25.16 0.55 -13.81
CA GLU A 351 25.65 -0.59 -14.64
C GLU A 351 25.17 -1.94 -14.09
N GLU A 352 24.99 -2.05 -12.77
CA GLU A 352 24.43 -3.26 -12.16
C GLU A 352 22.93 -3.37 -12.46
N TRP A 353 22.20 -2.26 -12.49
CA TRP A 353 20.81 -2.23 -12.92
C TRP A 353 20.64 -2.63 -14.40
N ASP A 354 21.52 -2.17 -15.29
CA ASP A 354 21.52 -2.61 -16.70
C ASP A 354 21.62 -4.14 -16.82
N LYS A 355 22.49 -4.77 -16.02
CA LYS A 355 22.63 -6.23 -15.95
C LYS A 355 21.45 -6.93 -15.27
N GLU A 356 20.82 -6.28 -14.31
CA GLU A 356 19.64 -6.84 -13.64
C GLU A 356 18.44 -6.88 -14.59
N LEU A 357 18.30 -5.90 -15.49
CA LEU A 357 17.26 -5.88 -16.50
C LEU A 357 17.42 -7.03 -17.51
N ASP A 358 18.65 -7.42 -17.88
CA ASP A 358 18.90 -8.60 -18.73
C ASP A 358 18.34 -9.89 -18.09
N ILE A 359 18.36 -9.96 -16.76
CA ILE A 359 17.79 -11.08 -16.01
C ILE A 359 16.25 -11.02 -16.05
N ILE A 360 15.69 -9.84 -15.79
CA ILE A 360 14.24 -9.61 -15.78
C ILE A 360 13.64 -9.96 -17.16
N LYS A 361 14.36 -9.67 -18.23
CA LYS A 361 13.98 -9.98 -19.62
C LYS A 361 13.73 -11.47 -19.89
N GLU A 362 14.41 -12.35 -19.16
CA GLU A 362 14.26 -13.81 -19.33
C GLU A 362 13.00 -14.37 -18.66
N LEU A 363 12.32 -13.58 -17.79
CA LEU A 363 11.15 -14.04 -17.07
C LEU A 363 9.91 -14.11 -17.97
N LYS A 364 9.10 -15.13 -17.76
CA LYS A 364 7.74 -15.17 -18.32
C LYS A 364 6.83 -14.16 -17.59
N PRO A 365 5.75 -13.68 -18.21
CA PRO A 365 4.86 -12.71 -17.58
C PRO A 365 4.35 -13.15 -16.21
N GLU A 366 3.95 -14.40 -16.02
CA GLU A 366 3.49 -14.91 -14.72
C GLU A 366 4.61 -14.92 -13.68
N GLU A 367 5.81 -15.36 -14.05
CA GLU A 367 6.97 -15.43 -13.16
C GLU A 367 7.39 -14.01 -12.71
N PHE A 368 7.34 -13.06 -13.64
CA PHE A 368 7.59 -11.66 -13.35
C PHE A 368 6.56 -11.09 -12.36
N ILE A 369 5.27 -11.31 -12.60
CA ILE A 369 4.19 -10.83 -11.73
C ILE A 369 4.30 -11.47 -10.33
N ASP A 370 4.54 -12.77 -10.22
CA ASP A 370 4.75 -13.45 -8.95
C ASP A 370 5.96 -12.88 -8.19
N PHE A 371 7.03 -12.56 -8.91
CA PHE A 371 8.22 -11.94 -8.34
C PHE A 371 7.92 -10.54 -7.77
N ILE A 372 7.30 -9.67 -8.54
CA ILE A 372 6.96 -8.30 -8.11
C ILE A 372 5.92 -8.29 -6.97
N LYS A 373 5.00 -9.24 -6.97
CA LYS A 373 4.04 -9.46 -5.88
C LYS A 373 4.66 -10.00 -4.60
N ALA A 374 5.96 -10.32 -4.62
CA ALA A 374 6.65 -11.01 -3.53
C ALA A 374 6.07 -12.41 -3.21
N GLU A 375 5.54 -13.11 -4.21
CA GLU A 375 5.02 -14.48 -4.06
C GLU A 375 6.16 -15.52 -4.05
N PHE A 376 7.12 -15.38 -3.11
CA PHE A 376 8.31 -16.22 -2.96
C PHE A 376 8.03 -17.55 -2.24
N GLY A 377 6.92 -18.21 -2.56
CA GLY A 377 6.64 -19.55 -2.05
C GLY A 377 7.64 -20.58 -2.60
N LEU A 378 7.93 -21.64 -1.82
CA LEU A 378 8.87 -22.70 -2.20
C LEU A 378 8.57 -23.27 -3.61
N SER A 379 7.30 -23.46 -3.95
CA SER A 379 6.83 -23.89 -5.26
C SER A 379 7.25 -22.94 -6.39
N ASN A 380 7.09 -21.62 -6.18
CA ASN A 380 7.45 -20.61 -7.17
C ASN A 380 8.98 -20.49 -7.31
N MET A 381 9.71 -20.62 -6.21
CA MET A 381 11.18 -20.65 -6.26
C MET A 381 11.72 -21.88 -6.99
N ILE A 382 11.11 -23.06 -6.80
CA ILE A 382 11.47 -24.28 -7.52
C ILE A 382 11.17 -24.13 -9.01
N LYS A 383 10.00 -23.59 -9.38
CA LYS A 383 9.67 -23.32 -10.79
C LYS A 383 10.67 -22.36 -11.43
N LEU A 384 10.98 -21.26 -10.77
CA LEU A 384 11.96 -20.28 -11.24
C LEU A 384 13.34 -20.92 -11.42
N ALA A 385 13.78 -21.74 -10.49
CA ALA A 385 15.05 -22.44 -10.54
C ALA A 385 15.11 -23.49 -11.66
N THR A 386 14.02 -24.18 -11.94
CA THR A 386 13.94 -25.18 -13.03
C THR A 386 13.88 -24.54 -14.41
N HIS A 387 13.16 -23.42 -14.54
CA HIS A 387 13.06 -22.69 -15.81
C HIS A 387 14.32 -21.85 -16.11
N HIS A 388 14.96 -21.32 -15.08
CA HIS A 388 16.09 -20.40 -15.18
C HIS A 388 17.25 -20.83 -14.26
N PRO A 389 17.95 -21.97 -14.57
CA PRO A 389 19.00 -22.50 -13.70
C PRO A 389 20.17 -21.52 -13.48
N LYS A 390 20.49 -20.67 -14.47
CA LYS A 390 21.51 -19.63 -14.34
C LYS A 390 21.11 -18.53 -13.32
N LEU A 391 19.82 -18.20 -13.26
CA LEU A 391 19.27 -17.27 -12.26
C LEU A 391 19.33 -17.87 -10.85
N ALA A 392 18.95 -19.13 -10.70
CA ALA A 392 18.99 -19.84 -9.43
C ALA A 392 20.41 -19.91 -8.86
N VAL A 393 21.39 -20.24 -9.69
CA VAL A 393 22.80 -20.29 -9.29
C VAL A 393 23.31 -18.90 -8.91
N ARG A 394 22.96 -17.84 -9.65
CA ARG A 394 23.38 -16.47 -9.34
C ARG A 394 22.73 -15.94 -8.06
N GLN A 395 21.47 -16.26 -7.78
CA GLN A 395 20.81 -15.91 -6.53
C GLN A 395 21.40 -16.67 -5.34
N LEU A 396 21.72 -17.94 -5.48
CA LEU A 396 22.42 -18.73 -4.46
C LEU A 396 23.83 -18.16 -4.18
N PHE A 397 24.59 -17.78 -5.19
CA PHE A 397 25.91 -17.15 -5.03
C PHE A 397 25.82 -15.79 -4.30
N ASN A 398 24.78 -15.00 -4.57
CA ASN A 398 24.58 -13.69 -3.92
C ASN A 398 24.12 -13.83 -2.45
N LEU A 399 23.31 -14.84 -2.12
CA LEU A 399 22.94 -15.17 -0.74
C LEU A 399 24.15 -15.64 0.10
N VAL A 400 25.12 -16.31 -0.53
CA VAL A 400 26.36 -16.77 0.12
C VAL A 400 27.35 -15.62 0.30
N LYS A 401 27.47 -14.68 -0.65
CA LYS A 401 28.34 -13.51 -0.54
C LYS A 401 27.85 -12.49 0.50
N GLY A 402 26.53 -12.31 0.66
CA GLY A 402 25.96 -11.42 1.68
C GLY A 402 26.21 -11.86 3.13
N LYS A 403 26.67 -13.10 3.36
CA LYS A 403 27.07 -13.58 4.70
C LYS A 403 28.54 -13.28 5.09
N LYS A 404 29.33 -12.69 4.19
CA LYS A 404 30.77 -12.40 4.45
C LYS A 404 31.08 -10.95 4.76
N SER A 405 30.05 -10.08 4.92
CA SER A 405 30.22 -8.68 5.32
C SER A 405 29.31 -8.35 6.51
N GLN A 406 29.46 -9.11 7.60
CA GLN A 406 29.10 -8.72 8.96
C GLN A 406 30.25 -9.04 9.87
#